data_e3fa97edbaa5d86b6d2ca52fda37ae25
#
_entry.id   e3fa97edbaa5d86b6d2ca52fda37ae25
#
_cell.length_a   1.000
_cell.length_b   1.000
_cell.length_c   1.000
_cell.angle_alpha   90.00
_cell.angle_beta   90.00
_cell.angle_gamma   90.00
#
_symmetry.space_group_name_H-M   'P 1'
#
loop_
_entity.id
_entity.type
_entity.pdbx_description
1 polymer ?
#
loop_
_entity_poly.entity_id
_entity_poly.type
_entity_poly.pdbx_seq_one_letter_code
_entity_poly.pdbx_strand_id
1 'polypeptide(L)'
;MTPRERVLRCLNHQTADRVPLSGSFRPEVWVKLREHFGTNDSNLISEKLGLDFKGVGMGASKEFLERSGGSGSIQHDDGSYEDEWGIRHIIGKNSPYMRYVYHPLSDERNLDTYKFPGLEGRFEGVKEQVERLKQNYVVSAGTGTFFKDGWNLRGMEAFFMDIAVESTFMVKLLDRMLEYKLEIIRQFAQTEVDIISIGGDIAMHTRLFMKPDLWRKHFKWRDAMLIEEARKYGVKHFFFHTDGNLMEVMEDLIEIGFDIIDPIQPECMDPYEIKERFGDRMTLHGTISSQRTLPFGTVEDVRNEVRERIERCGKNGGLVIAPNNVVQFDVPLENLLAVYETAKEKK
;
A
#
# COMPACT_ATOMS: atom_id res chain seq x y z
N MET A 1 2.91 23.17 12.75
CA MET A 1 2.30 21.85 13.01
C MET A 1 3.30 20.78 12.61
N THR A 2 3.53 19.75 13.41
CA THR A 2 4.38 18.62 13.03
C THR A 2 3.71 17.78 11.92
N PRO A 3 4.46 16.99 11.12
CA PRO A 3 3.90 16.02 10.19
C PRO A 3 2.84 15.10 10.85
N ARG A 4 3.15 14.59 12.04
CA ARG A 4 2.25 13.74 12.81
C ARG A 4 0.92 14.41 13.16
N GLU A 5 0.96 15.60 13.73
CA GLU A 5 -0.24 16.36 14.08
C GLU A 5 -1.10 16.65 12.86
N ARG A 6 -0.47 16.96 11.73
CA ARG A 6 -1.13 17.25 10.46
C ARG A 6 -1.89 16.05 9.93
N VAL A 7 -1.24 14.88 9.89
CA VAL A 7 -1.87 13.65 9.42
C VAL A 7 -3.02 13.25 10.36
N LEU A 8 -2.81 13.21 11.67
CA LEU A 8 -3.86 12.81 12.61
C LEU A 8 -5.07 13.75 12.55
N ARG A 9 -4.88 15.06 12.36
CA ARG A 9 -5.99 15.98 12.12
C ARG A 9 -6.72 15.65 10.83
N CYS A 10 -5.99 15.39 9.76
CA CYS A 10 -6.58 15.03 8.47
C CYS A 10 -7.42 13.75 8.58
N LEU A 11 -6.90 12.70 9.21
CA LEU A 11 -7.60 11.43 9.41
C LEU A 11 -8.84 11.57 10.32
N ASN A 12 -8.82 12.53 11.24
CA ASN A 12 -9.97 12.87 12.08
C ASN A 12 -10.90 13.93 11.44
N HIS A 13 -10.80 14.15 10.13
CA HIS A 13 -11.61 15.13 9.38
C HIS A 13 -11.56 16.55 9.99
N GLN A 14 -10.36 16.98 10.38
CA GLN A 14 -10.10 18.31 10.96
C GLN A 14 -9.15 19.09 10.07
N THR A 15 -9.31 20.40 10.03
CA THR A 15 -8.42 21.30 9.29
C THR A 15 -7.01 21.30 9.89
N ALA A 16 -6.00 21.18 9.03
CA ALA A 16 -4.60 21.29 9.35
C ALA A 16 -4.00 22.57 8.71
N ASP A 17 -2.71 22.84 8.98
CA ASP A 17 -1.98 23.96 8.38
C ASP A 17 -1.81 23.83 6.86
N ARG A 18 -1.81 22.61 6.34
CA ARG A 18 -1.91 22.20 4.93
C ARG A 18 -2.42 20.76 4.85
N VAL A 19 -2.73 20.29 3.67
CA VAL A 19 -2.99 18.88 3.43
C VAL A 19 -1.73 18.04 3.65
N PRO A 20 -1.84 16.82 4.24
CA PRO A 20 -0.72 15.90 4.32
C PRO A 20 -0.24 15.46 2.95
N LEU A 21 1.06 15.13 2.85
CA LEU A 21 1.73 14.70 1.64
C LEU A 21 2.29 13.30 1.81
N SER A 22 2.13 12.48 0.78
CA SER A 22 2.70 11.13 0.70
C SER A 22 3.27 10.88 -0.69
N GLY A 23 4.03 9.80 -0.85
CA GLY A 23 4.54 9.39 -2.16
C GLY A 23 5.49 8.21 -2.07
N SER A 24 5.46 7.41 -3.12
CA SER A 24 6.37 6.29 -3.36
C SER A 24 7.05 6.44 -4.70
N PHE A 25 8.34 6.14 -4.78
CA PHE A 25 9.16 6.41 -5.95
C PHE A 25 9.96 5.17 -6.36
N ARG A 26 10.05 4.93 -7.67
CA ARG A 26 10.95 3.91 -8.21
C ARG A 26 12.41 4.27 -7.95
N PRO A 27 13.32 3.27 -7.92
CA PRO A 27 14.75 3.54 -7.73
C PRO A 27 15.32 4.59 -8.67
N GLU A 28 14.89 4.63 -9.93
CA GLU A 28 15.33 5.59 -10.96
C GLU A 28 14.88 7.02 -10.63
N VAL A 29 13.69 7.18 -10.01
CA VAL A 29 13.20 8.48 -9.54
C VAL A 29 13.98 8.95 -8.33
N TRP A 30 14.34 8.02 -7.43
CA TRP A 30 15.23 8.34 -6.30
C TRP A 30 16.59 8.84 -6.77
N VAL A 31 17.15 8.31 -7.87
CA VAL A 31 18.39 8.84 -8.47
C VAL A 31 18.22 10.30 -8.87
N LYS A 32 17.17 10.63 -9.65
CA LYS A 32 16.85 12.02 -10.05
C LYS A 32 16.68 12.94 -8.85
N LEU A 33 16.00 12.49 -7.79
CA LEU A 33 15.79 13.28 -6.57
C LEU A 33 17.11 13.51 -5.80
N ARG A 34 17.98 12.52 -5.71
CA ARG A 34 19.32 12.66 -5.09
C ARG A 34 20.18 13.68 -5.81
N GLU A 35 20.19 13.63 -7.13
CA GLU A 35 20.90 14.61 -7.98
C GLU A 35 20.34 16.01 -7.78
N HIS A 36 19.01 16.19 -7.81
CA HIS A 36 18.34 17.48 -7.64
C HIS A 36 18.62 18.11 -6.28
N PHE A 37 18.52 17.33 -5.21
CA PHE A 37 18.70 17.84 -3.83
C PHE A 37 20.16 17.81 -3.35
N GLY A 38 21.08 17.24 -4.12
CA GLY A 38 22.51 17.16 -3.79
C GLY A 38 22.80 16.31 -2.55
N THR A 39 22.01 15.24 -2.31
CA THR A 39 22.17 14.39 -1.13
C THR A 39 21.72 12.95 -1.41
N ASN A 40 22.40 11.99 -0.75
CA ASN A 40 22.00 10.58 -0.77
C ASN A 40 21.06 10.19 0.39
N ASP A 41 20.83 11.11 1.34
CA ASP A 41 19.94 10.87 2.48
C ASP A 41 18.48 10.96 2.04
N SER A 42 17.82 9.80 1.92
CA SER A 42 16.41 9.70 1.55
C SER A 42 15.45 10.29 2.58
N ASN A 43 15.85 10.37 3.86
CA ASN A 43 15.06 11.05 4.88
C ASN A 43 15.06 12.55 4.66
N LEU A 44 16.22 13.13 4.41
CA LEU A 44 16.35 14.57 4.11
C LEU A 44 15.58 14.92 2.82
N ILE A 45 15.63 14.07 1.78
CA ILE A 45 14.84 14.27 0.56
C ILE A 45 13.34 14.24 0.87
N SER A 46 12.89 13.27 1.65
CA SER A 46 11.47 13.15 2.08
C SER A 46 11.03 14.40 2.85
N GLU A 47 11.87 14.96 3.74
CA GLU A 47 11.60 16.18 4.47
C GLU A 47 11.52 17.40 3.53
N LYS A 48 12.43 17.52 2.57
CA LYS A 48 12.41 18.62 1.58
C LYS A 48 11.16 18.56 0.69
N LEU A 49 10.73 17.38 0.30
CA LEU A 49 9.44 17.17 -0.38
C LEU A 49 8.25 17.49 0.54
N GLY A 50 8.41 17.37 1.85
CA GLY A 50 7.37 17.61 2.85
C GLY A 50 6.50 16.38 3.10
N LEU A 51 7.03 15.16 2.91
CA LEU A 51 6.29 13.93 3.16
C LEU A 51 6.02 13.75 4.66
N ASP A 52 4.79 13.39 5.00
CA ASP A 52 4.28 13.37 6.38
C ASP A 52 4.15 11.96 6.97
N PHE A 53 4.39 10.92 6.18
CA PHE A 53 4.25 9.52 6.58
C PHE A 53 5.60 8.82 6.66
N LYS A 54 5.72 7.86 7.56
CA LYS A 54 6.82 6.91 7.61
C LYS A 54 6.25 5.49 7.78
N GLY A 55 6.89 4.54 7.12
CA GLY A 55 6.55 3.13 7.25
C GLY A 55 7.59 2.38 8.05
N VAL A 56 7.16 1.31 8.73
CA VAL A 56 8.02 0.28 9.28
C VAL A 56 7.62 -1.08 8.70
N GLY A 57 8.57 -1.97 8.59
CA GLY A 57 8.35 -3.32 8.09
C GLY A 57 9.01 -4.36 8.99
N MET A 58 8.60 -5.59 8.86
CA MET A 58 9.30 -6.73 9.45
C MET A 58 10.51 -7.09 8.58
N GLY A 59 11.56 -7.60 9.19
CA GLY A 59 12.72 -8.15 8.50
C GLY A 59 12.38 -9.43 7.69
N ALA A 60 13.30 -9.91 6.87
CA ALA A 60 13.18 -11.23 6.27
C ALA A 60 13.27 -12.33 7.34
N SER A 61 12.69 -13.51 7.08
CA SER A 61 12.77 -14.62 8.01
C SER A 61 14.22 -15.10 8.19
N LYS A 62 14.57 -15.48 9.40
CA LYS A 62 15.92 -15.96 9.75
C LYS A 62 16.35 -17.14 8.87
N GLU A 63 15.45 -18.10 8.69
CA GLU A 63 15.67 -19.26 7.83
C GLU A 63 15.98 -18.83 6.37
N PHE A 64 15.27 -17.83 5.86
CA PHE A 64 15.51 -17.35 4.50
C PHE A 64 16.83 -16.57 4.38
N LEU A 65 17.18 -15.75 5.37
CA LEU A 65 18.46 -15.07 5.41
C LEU A 65 19.64 -16.07 5.44
N GLU A 66 19.53 -17.14 6.19
CA GLU A 66 20.53 -18.22 6.18
C GLU A 66 20.64 -18.89 4.80
N ARG A 67 19.51 -19.25 4.17
CA ARG A 67 19.47 -19.86 2.83
C ARG A 67 20.00 -18.92 1.74
N SER A 68 19.73 -17.64 1.82
CA SER A 68 20.13 -16.63 0.84
C SER A 68 21.51 -16.01 1.09
N GLY A 69 22.24 -16.49 2.10
CA GLY A 69 23.53 -15.91 2.49
C GLY A 69 23.42 -14.43 2.90
N GLY A 70 22.28 -14.02 3.46
CA GLY A 70 22.01 -12.66 3.91
C GLY A 70 21.54 -11.69 2.80
N SER A 71 21.44 -12.15 1.55
CA SER A 71 21.09 -11.27 0.40
C SER A 71 19.61 -10.87 0.33
N GLY A 72 18.72 -11.61 1.03
CA GLY A 72 17.28 -11.39 0.97
C GLY A 72 16.62 -11.86 -0.35
N SER A 73 17.36 -12.56 -1.21
CA SER A 73 16.86 -13.23 -2.41
C SER A 73 17.81 -14.35 -2.83
N ILE A 74 17.30 -15.40 -3.48
CA ILE A 74 18.13 -16.50 -4.00
C ILE A 74 18.10 -16.42 -5.53
N GLN A 75 19.26 -16.27 -6.16
CA GLN A 75 19.38 -16.29 -7.61
C GLN A 75 19.52 -17.72 -8.13
N HIS A 76 18.75 -18.10 -9.13
CA HIS A 76 18.79 -19.38 -9.80
C HIS A 76 19.57 -19.31 -11.13
N ASP A 77 20.02 -20.46 -11.65
CA ASP A 77 20.81 -20.56 -12.90
C ASP A 77 20.05 -20.05 -14.15
N ASP A 78 18.72 -20.06 -14.12
CA ASP A 78 17.87 -19.53 -15.19
C ASP A 78 17.70 -17.99 -15.13
N GLY A 79 18.41 -17.33 -14.20
CA GLY A 79 18.36 -15.89 -13.99
C GLY A 79 17.15 -15.41 -13.21
N SER A 80 16.32 -16.31 -12.69
CA SER A 80 15.23 -15.93 -11.80
C SER A 80 15.71 -15.72 -10.35
N TYR A 81 14.93 -14.94 -9.59
CA TYR A 81 15.11 -14.69 -8.17
C TYR A 81 13.98 -15.29 -7.37
N GLU A 82 14.30 -16.02 -6.30
CA GLU A 82 13.34 -16.57 -5.35
C GLU A 82 13.27 -15.66 -4.11
N ASP A 83 12.05 -15.36 -3.67
CA ASP A 83 11.77 -14.67 -2.42
C ASP A 83 11.54 -15.64 -1.24
N GLU A 84 11.33 -15.11 -0.05
CA GLU A 84 11.11 -15.90 1.16
C GLU A 84 9.84 -16.76 1.14
N TRP A 85 8.89 -16.45 0.24
CA TRP A 85 7.67 -17.21 0.03
C TRP A 85 7.88 -18.38 -0.95
N GLY A 86 9.09 -18.53 -1.50
CA GLY A 86 9.41 -19.52 -2.52
C GLY A 86 8.86 -19.16 -3.90
N ILE A 87 8.46 -17.92 -4.11
CA ILE A 87 7.98 -17.43 -5.40
C ILE A 87 9.18 -17.01 -6.24
N ARG A 88 9.22 -17.43 -7.51
CA ARG A 88 10.31 -17.06 -8.40
C ARG A 88 9.86 -16.08 -9.47
N HIS A 89 10.66 -15.06 -9.72
CA HIS A 89 10.41 -14.02 -10.69
C HIS A 89 11.66 -13.62 -11.45
N ILE A 90 11.47 -13.07 -12.64
CA ILE A 90 12.53 -12.46 -13.47
C ILE A 90 12.26 -10.97 -13.56
N ILE A 91 13.30 -10.18 -13.30
CA ILE A 91 13.27 -8.72 -13.50
C ILE A 91 13.74 -8.46 -14.93
N GLY A 92 12.87 -7.93 -15.77
CA GLY A 92 13.23 -7.56 -17.14
C GLY A 92 14.19 -6.37 -17.15
N LYS A 93 15.26 -6.44 -17.96
CA LYS A 93 16.25 -5.34 -18.09
C LYS A 93 15.63 -3.99 -18.50
N ASN A 94 14.50 -4.02 -19.20
CA ASN A 94 13.82 -2.83 -19.74
C ASN A 94 12.31 -2.81 -19.39
N SER A 95 11.91 -3.56 -18.36
CA SER A 95 10.50 -3.62 -17.95
C SER A 95 10.40 -3.27 -16.47
N PRO A 96 9.48 -2.38 -16.08
CA PRO A 96 9.20 -2.09 -14.69
C PRO A 96 8.47 -3.24 -13.98
N TYR A 97 8.04 -4.25 -14.73
CA TYR A 97 7.24 -5.35 -14.23
C TYR A 97 8.07 -6.62 -14.01
N MET A 98 7.83 -7.27 -12.87
CA MET A 98 8.33 -8.61 -12.59
C MET A 98 7.50 -9.63 -13.37
N ARG A 99 8.15 -10.61 -13.97
CA ARG A 99 7.48 -11.78 -14.55
C ARG A 99 7.65 -12.96 -13.59
N TYR A 100 6.56 -13.40 -13.00
CA TYR A 100 6.54 -14.59 -12.18
C TYR A 100 6.74 -15.84 -13.03
N VAL A 101 7.64 -16.73 -12.62
CA VAL A 101 8.01 -17.95 -13.35
C VAL A 101 7.76 -19.22 -12.54
N TYR A 102 7.58 -19.09 -11.24
CA TYR A 102 7.24 -20.20 -10.37
C TYR A 102 6.38 -19.74 -9.18
N HIS A 103 5.39 -20.56 -8.88
CA HIS A 103 4.46 -20.37 -7.77
C HIS A 103 4.46 -21.65 -6.91
N PRO A 104 4.80 -21.59 -5.61
CA PRO A 104 4.98 -22.77 -4.77
C PRO A 104 3.71 -23.62 -4.60
N LEU A 105 2.54 -23.01 -4.75
CA LEU A 105 1.23 -23.67 -4.69
C LEU A 105 0.59 -23.83 -6.06
N SER A 106 1.35 -23.80 -7.16
CA SER A 106 0.83 -24.14 -8.50
C SER A 106 0.23 -25.55 -8.55
N ASP A 107 0.77 -26.49 -7.77
CA ASP A 107 0.15 -27.77 -7.46
C ASP A 107 -0.57 -27.67 -6.10
N GLU A 108 -1.90 -27.86 -6.10
CA GLU A 108 -2.72 -27.75 -4.88
C GLU A 108 -2.34 -28.74 -3.77
N ARG A 109 -1.75 -29.91 -4.15
CA ARG A 109 -1.29 -30.94 -3.21
C ARG A 109 -0.18 -30.42 -2.28
N ASN A 110 0.52 -29.38 -2.68
CA ASN A 110 1.58 -28.78 -1.87
C ASN A 110 1.03 -27.96 -0.68
N LEU A 111 -0.27 -27.63 -0.65
CA LEU A 111 -0.84 -26.75 0.38
C LEU A 111 -0.58 -27.27 1.80
N ASP A 112 -0.79 -28.56 2.05
CA ASP A 112 -0.69 -29.12 3.39
C ASP A 112 0.78 -29.17 3.91
N THR A 113 1.76 -29.20 3.02
CA THR A 113 3.19 -29.22 3.35
C THR A 113 3.87 -27.85 3.24
N TYR A 114 3.23 -26.90 2.57
CA TYR A 114 3.78 -25.55 2.41
C TYR A 114 3.86 -24.82 3.75
N LYS A 115 5.02 -24.21 4.01
CA LYS A 115 5.26 -23.41 5.23
C LYS A 115 5.38 -21.96 4.85
N PHE A 116 4.60 -21.09 5.51
CA PHE A 116 4.82 -19.66 5.44
C PHE A 116 6.17 -19.27 6.08
N PRO A 117 6.77 -18.14 5.65
CA PRO A 117 8.01 -17.66 6.26
C PRO A 117 7.89 -17.53 7.78
N GLY A 118 8.87 -18.04 8.53
CA GLY A 118 8.86 -17.92 9.99
C GLY A 118 8.83 -16.47 10.47
N LEU A 119 8.22 -16.20 11.62
CA LEU A 119 8.09 -14.85 12.18
C LEU A 119 9.13 -14.55 13.27
N GLU A 120 9.89 -15.54 13.73
CA GLU A 120 10.89 -15.35 14.78
C GLU A 120 11.96 -14.33 14.38
N GLY A 121 12.22 -13.37 15.27
CA GLY A 121 13.26 -12.34 15.09
C GLY A 121 12.92 -11.22 14.07
N ARG A 122 11.82 -11.32 13.32
CA ARG A 122 11.49 -10.37 12.25
C ARG A 122 11.08 -8.98 12.73
N PHE A 123 10.68 -8.86 13.98
CA PHE A 123 10.20 -7.62 14.59
C PHE A 123 11.24 -6.99 15.54
N GLU A 124 12.46 -7.53 15.58
CA GLU A 124 13.54 -6.97 16.39
C GLU A 124 13.83 -5.52 16.00
N GLY A 125 13.86 -4.61 16.99
CA GLY A 125 14.10 -3.17 16.78
C GLY A 125 12.95 -2.39 16.16
N VAL A 126 11.82 -3.03 15.78
CA VAL A 126 10.66 -2.33 15.19
C VAL A 126 10.02 -1.39 16.19
N LYS A 127 9.87 -1.79 17.44
CA LYS A 127 9.27 -0.96 18.50
C LYS A 127 10.07 0.33 18.71
N GLU A 128 11.37 0.23 18.87
CA GLU A 128 12.28 1.36 19.04
C GLU A 128 12.25 2.29 17.81
N GLN A 129 12.14 1.71 16.61
CA GLN A 129 11.99 2.49 15.39
C GLN A 129 10.65 3.25 15.37
N VAL A 130 9.55 2.61 15.75
CA VAL A 130 8.23 3.25 15.85
C VAL A 130 8.27 4.38 16.86
N GLU A 131 8.77 4.15 18.08
CA GLU A 131 8.87 5.16 19.14
C GLU A 131 9.65 6.40 18.67
N ARG A 132 10.77 6.19 17.99
CA ARG A 132 11.59 7.29 17.43
C ARG A 132 10.84 8.06 16.33
N LEU A 133 10.21 7.37 15.40
CA LEU A 133 9.51 8.00 14.27
C LEU A 133 8.24 8.74 14.71
N LYS A 134 7.51 8.19 15.68
CA LYS A 134 6.27 8.78 16.23
C LYS A 134 6.47 10.14 16.89
N GLN A 135 7.69 10.52 17.20
CA GLN A 135 7.95 11.87 17.73
C GLN A 135 7.54 12.97 16.72
N ASN A 136 7.66 12.68 15.41
CA ASN A 136 7.38 13.67 14.37
C ASN A 136 6.42 13.20 13.27
N TYR A 137 6.28 11.91 13.05
CA TYR A 137 5.54 11.33 11.92
C TYR A 137 4.43 10.39 12.38
N VAL A 138 3.41 10.23 11.54
CA VAL A 138 2.53 9.06 11.61
C VAL A 138 3.29 7.86 11.07
N VAL A 139 3.18 6.73 11.79
CA VAL A 139 3.89 5.49 11.43
C VAL A 139 2.89 4.43 11.03
N SER A 140 3.08 3.87 9.82
CA SER A 140 2.28 2.77 9.29
C SER A 140 3.09 1.47 9.20
N ALA A 141 2.38 0.35 9.31
CA ALA A 141 2.90 -0.98 9.03
C ALA A 141 1.94 -1.75 8.13
N GLY A 142 2.46 -2.59 7.23
CA GLY A 142 1.67 -3.37 6.30
C GLY A 142 1.73 -4.86 6.58
N THR A 143 0.62 -5.56 6.34
CA THR A 143 0.50 -7.01 6.57
C THR A 143 0.41 -7.83 5.28
N GLY A 144 0.52 -7.18 4.12
CA GLY A 144 0.21 -7.81 2.85
C GLY A 144 -1.30 -7.98 2.66
N THR A 145 -1.70 -8.84 1.74
CA THR A 145 -3.09 -8.96 1.31
C THR A 145 -3.50 -10.42 1.19
N PHE A 146 -4.78 -10.71 1.23
CA PHE A 146 -5.25 -12.06 0.94
C PHE A 146 -5.25 -12.34 -0.58
N PHE A 147 -5.70 -11.37 -1.36
CA PHE A 147 -5.94 -11.58 -2.79
C PHE A 147 -4.62 -11.66 -3.57
N LYS A 148 -3.74 -10.67 -3.47
CA LYS A 148 -2.48 -10.62 -4.20
C LYS A 148 -1.49 -11.69 -3.73
N ASP A 149 -1.38 -11.91 -2.42
CA ASP A 149 -0.51 -12.95 -1.88
C ASP A 149 -1.02 -14.34 -2.29
N GLY A 150 -2.36 -14.56 -2.29
CA GLY A 150 -2.97 -15.79 -2.76
C GLY A 150 -2.63 -16.08 -4.23
N TRP A 151 -2.77 -15.07 -5.11
CA TRP A 151 -2.41 -15.29 -6.51
C TRP A 151 -0.91 -15.45 -6.74
N ASN A 152 -0.07 -14.76 -5.95
CA ASN A 152 1.38 -14.94 -6.04
C ASN A 152 1.83 -16.35 -5.61
N LEU A 153 1.16 -16.93 -4.64
CA LEU A 153 1.42 -18.30 -4.19
C LEU A 153 0.90 -19.36 -5.16
N ARG A 154 -0.30 -19.16 -5.72
CA ARG A 154 -1.03 -20.13 -6.55
C ARG A 154 -0.76 -20.00 -8.04
N GLY A 155 -0.44 -18.81 -8.50
CA GLY A 155 -0.52 -18.35 -9.88
C GLY A 155 -1.86 -17.65 -10.14
N MET A 156 -1.81 -16.52 -10.84
CA MET A 156 -2.95 -15.60 -10.98
C MET A 156 -4.17 -16.29 -11.62
N GLU A 157 -3.97 -16.98 -12.75
CA GLU A 157 -5.05 -17.65 -13.49
C GLU A 157 -5.71 -18.74 -12.62
N ALA A 158 -4.90 -19.63 -12.02
CA ALA A 158 -5.38 -20.70 -11.18
C ALA A 158 -6.13 -20.15 -9.95
N PHE A 159 -5.61 -19.10 -9.30
CA PHE A 159 -6.27 -18.51 -8.15
C PHE A 159 -7.62 -17.85 -8.50
N PHE A 160 -7.72 -17.22 -9.67
CA PHE A 160 -8.99 -16.64 -10.14
C PHE A 160 -10.02 -17.74 -10.44
N MET A 161 -9.58 -18.84 -11.04
CA MET A 161 -10.45 -20.02 -11.24
C MET A 161 -10.89 -20.59 -9.90
N ASP A 162 -9.99 -20.75 -8.94
CA ASP A 162 -10.30 -21.22 -7.59
C ASP A 162 -11.35 -20.33 -6.89
N ILE A 163 -11.26 -19.00 -7.03
CA ILE A 163 -12.27 -18.07 -6.52
C ILE A 163 -13.61 -18.25 -7.24
N ALA A 164 -13.59 -18.38 -8.56
CA ALA A 164 -14.81 -18.47 -9.36
C ALA A 164 -15.63 -19.74 -9.06
N VAL A 165 -14.95 -20.86 -8.76
CA VAL A 165 -15.58 -22.14 -8.38
C VAL A 165 -15.66 -22.36 -6.87
N GLU A 166 -15.19 -21.40 -6.09
CA GLU A 166 -15.13 -21.48 -4.62
C GLU A 166 -14.41 -22.76 -4.13
N SER A 167 -13.24 -23.04 -4.69
CA SER A 167 -12.52 -24.28 -4.43
C SER A 167 -12.18 -24.46 -2.94
N THR A 168 -12.16 -25.68 -2.47
CA THR A 168 -11.74 -26.00 -1.09
C THR A 168 -10.28 -25.66 -0.85
N PHE A 169 -9.44 -25.72 -1.89
CA PHE A 169 -8.05 -25.27 -1.82
C PHE A 169 -7.95 -23.78 -1.47
N MET A 170 -8.67 -22.92 -2.20
CA MET A 170 -8.67 -21.48 -1.97
C MET A 170 -9.14 -21.14 -0.55
N VAL A 171 -10.22 -21.76 -0.07
CA VAL A 171 -10.73 -21.53 1.30
C VAL A 171 -9.68 -21.89 2.34
N LYS A 172 -9.08 -23.08 2.23
CA LYS A 172 -8.00 -23.51 3.15
C LYS A 172 -6.77 -22.60 3.09
N LEU A 173 -6.37 -22.16 1.89
CA LEU A 173 -5.25 -21.22 1.74
C LEU A 173 -5.54 -19.90 2.46
N LEU A 174 -6.72 -19.31 2.24
CA LEU A 174 -7.13 -18.06 2.87
C LEU A 174 -7.21 -18.18 4.41
N ASP A 175 -7.69 -19.32 4.93
CA ASP A 175 -7.75 -19.57 6.38
C ASP A 175 -6.35 -19.64 6.99
N ARG A 176 -5.43 -20.36 6.35
CA ARG A 176 -4.02 -20.41 6.80
C ARG A 176 -3.34 -19.04 6.71
N MET A 177 -3.63 -18.27 5.65
CA MET A 177 -3.14 -16.90 5.52
C MET A 177 -3.70 -16.01 6.63
N LEU A 178 -4.95 -16.19 7.04
CA LEU A 178 -5.56 -15.43 8.11
C LEU A 178 -4.82 -15.65 9.44
N GLU A 179 -4.56 -16.91 9.81
CA GLU A 179 -3.81 -17.24 11.02
C GLU A 179 -2.43 -16.57 11.03
N TYR A 180 -1.71 -16.67 9.90
CA TYR A 180 -0.39 -16.06 9.73
C TYR A 180 -0.44 -14.52 9.82
N LYS A 181 -1.40 -13.89 9.15
CA LYS A 181 -1.56 -12.42 9.15
C LYS A 181 -2.04 -11.89 10.51
N LEU A 182 -2.87 -12.62 11.24
CA LEU A 182 -3.25 -12.25 12.61
C LEU A 182 -2.03 -12.16 13.53
N GLU A 183 -1.06 -13.07 13.38
CA GLU A 183 0.17 -12.97 14.19
C GLU A 183 1.02 -11.75 13.78
N ILE A 184 1.16 -11.46 12.48
CA ILE A 184 1.83 -10.24 12.01
C ILE A 184 1.15 -8.98 12.57
N ILE A 185 -0.18 -8.94 12.54
CA ILE A 185 -0.98 -7.83 13.10
C ILE A 185 -0.68 -7.63 14.58
N ARG A 186 -0.67 -8.71 15.38
CA ARG A 186 -0.37 -8.63 16.82
C ARG A 186 1.01 -8.03 17.07
N GLN A 187 2.02 -8.51 16.34
CA GLN A 187 3.38 -8.03 16.47
C GLN A 187 3.48 -6.53 16.14
N PHE A 188 2.92 -6.07 15.03
CA PHE A 188 2.93 -4.64 14.68
C PHE A 188 2.08 -3.80 15.65
N ALA A 189 0.89 -4.24 16.00
CA ALA A 189 0.01 -3.48 16.89
C ALA A 189 0.62 -3.28 18.29
N GLN A 190 1.38 -4.25 18.80
CA GLN A 190 2.14 -4.14 20.05
C GLN A 190 3.27 -3.09 20.00
N THR A 191 3.73 -2.71 18.81
CA THR A 191 4.69 -1.61 18.65
C THR A 191 4.01 -0.23 18.66
N GLU A 192 2.69 -0.18 18.78
CA GLU A 192 1.89 1.05 18.81
C GLU A 192 1.95 1.85 17.49
N VAL A 193 2.06 1.22 16.34
CA VAL A 193 1.92 1.91 15.05
C VAL A 193 0.58 2.64 14.97
N ASP A 194 0.52 3.73 14.20
CA ASP A 194 -0.69 4.54 14.08
C ASP A 194 -1.67 3.98 13.06
N ILE A 195 -1.14 3.38 11.99
CA ILE A 195 -1.90 2.88 10.85
C ILE A 195 -1.48 1.43 10.56
N ILE A 196 -2.46 0.56 10.39
CA ILE A 196 -2.27 -0.75 9.77
C ILE A 196 -2.76 -0.67 8.32
N SER A 197 -1.87 -1.04 7.38
CA SER A 197 -2.19 -1.13 5.96
C SER A 197 -2.50 -2.58 5.60
N ILE A 198 -3.68 -2.78 5.01
CA ILE A 198 -4.17 -4.04 4.45
C ILE A 198 -4.62 -3.71 3.02
N GLY A 199 -4.74 -4.68 2.16
CA GLY A 199 -5.30 -4.42 0.85
C GLY A 199 -4.74 -5.36 -0.20
N GLY A 200 -4.83 -5.00 -1.45
CA GLY A 200 -4.18 -5.69 -2.53
C GLY A 200 -4.95 -5.95 -3.79
N ASP A 201 -5.01 -4.97 -4.64
CA ASP A 201 -5.31 -5.06 -6.08
C ASP A 201 -6.53 -5.94 -6.43
N ILE A 202 -7.66 -5.71 -5.74
CA ILE A 202 -8.90 -6.49 -5.95
C ILE A 202 -9.74 -6.02 -7.13
N ALA A 203 -9.34 -4.90 -7.79
CA ALA A 203 -10.14 -4.26 -8.82
C ALA A 203 -9.38 -4.00 -10.12
N MET A 204 -10.12 -3.93 -11.20
CA MET A 204 -9.74 -3.43 -12.50
C MET A 204 -10.19 -1.96 -12.65
N HIS A 205 -9.90 -1.36 -13.80
CA HIS A 205 -10.30 0.01 -14.12
C HIS A 205 -11.79 0.31 -13.88
N THR A 206 -12.67 -0.64 -14.16
CA THR A 206 -14.12 -0.42 -14.16
C THR A 206 -14.92 -1.23 -13.15
N ARG A 207 -14.32 -2.23 -12.53
CA ARG A 207 -15.00 -3.18 -11.61
C ARG A 207 -14.00 -4.02 -10.82
N LEU A 208 -14.51 -4.80 -9.87
CA LEU A 208 -13.70 -5.81 -9.18
C LEU A 208 -13.25 -6.94 -10.14
N PHE A 209 -12.15 -7.64 -9.80
CA PHE A 209 -11.72 -8.87 -10.48
C PHE A 209 -12.70 -10.03 -10.28
N MET A 210 -13.50 -9.98 -9.21
CA MET A 210 -14.50 -10.99 -8.88
C MET A 210 -15.86 -10.33 -8.62
N LYS A 211 -16.94 -11.13 -8.59
CA LYS A 211 -18.25 -10.64 -8.17
C LYS A 211 -18.18 -10.11 -6.73
N PRO A 212 -18.79 -8.97 -6.40
CA PRO A 212 -18.79 -8.41 -5.03
C PRO A 212 -19.19 -9.43 -3.96
N ASP A 213 -20.17 -10.30 -4.25
CA ASP A 213 -20.62 -11.31 -3.28
C ASP A 213 -19.55 -12.37 -2.98
N LEU A 214 -18.67 -12.72 -3.94
CA LEU A 214 -17.54 -13.60 -3.68
C LEU A 214 -16.50 -12.92 -2.80
N TRP A 215 -16.26 -11.63 -3.03
CA TRP A 215 -15.38 -10.84 -2.15
C TRP A 215 -15.96 -10.76 -0.73
N ARG A 216 -17.26 -10.45 -0.58
CA ARG A 216 -17.93 -10.42 0.72
C ARG A 216 -17.84 -11.75 1.45
N LYS A 217 -18.08 -12.86 0.72
CA LYS A 217 -18.09 -14.22 1.27
C LYS A 217 -16.71 -14.68 1.72
N HIS A 218 -15.64 -14.35 0.97
CA HIS A 218 -14.32 -14.95 1.19
C HIS A 218 -13.27 -13.99 1.73
N PHE A 219 -13.38 -12.69 1.52
CA PHE A 219 -12.34 -11.72 1.88
C PHE A 219 -12.80 -10.73 2.96
N LYS A 220 -13.96 -10.10 2.82
CA LYS A 220 -14.45 -9.04 3.70
C LYS A 220 -14.32 -9.38 5.20
N TRP A 221 -14.83 -10.51 5.61
CA TRP A 221 -14.80 -10.89 7.03
C TRP A 221 -13.39 -11.20 7.55
N ARG A 222 -12.48 -11.67 6.67
CA ARG A 222 -11.08 -11.90 7.03
C ARG A 222 -10.36 -10.58 7.25
N ASP A 223 -10.59 -9.60 6.39
CA ASP A 223 -10.08 -8.23 6.59
C ASP A 223 -10.65 -7.63 7.88
N ALA A 224 -11.94 -7.81 8.15
CA ALA A 224 -12.57 -7.37 9.40
C ALA A 224 -11.89 -7.99 10.64
N MET A 225 -11.55 -9.28 10.61
CA MET A 225 -10.84 -9.94 11.72
C MET A 225 -9.44 -9.34 11.96
N LEU A 226 -8.71 -8.96 10.90
CA LEU A 226 -7.42 -8.29 11.03
C LEU A 226 -7.58 -6.92 11.69
N ILE A 227 -8.59 -6.16 11.31
CA ILE A 227 -8.91 -4.85 11.88
C ILE A 227 -9.30 -4.98 13.37
N GLU A 228 -10.18 -5.92 13.68
CA GLU A 228 -10.61 -6.17 15.06
C GLU A 228 -9.43 -6.58 15.96
N GLU A 229 -8.54 -7.41 15.44
CA GLU A 229 -7.35 -7.82 16.19
C GLU A 229 -6.44 -6.62 16.47
N ALA A 230 -6.15 -5.77 15.49
CA ALA A 230 -5.32 -4.58 15.67
C ALA A 230 -5.95 -3.57 16.65
N ARG A 231 -7.28 -3.43 16.64
CA ARG A 231 -8.02 -2.55 17.57
C ARG A 231 -7.85 -2.94 19.02
N LYS A 232 -7.66 -4.22 19.34
CA LYS A 232 -7.41 -4.69 20.73
C LYS A 232 -6.15 -4.08 21.34
N TYR A 233 -5.21 -3.66 20.50
CA TYR A 233 -3.95 -3.02 20.89
C TYR A 233 -3.97 -1.49 20.70
N GLY A 234 -5.12 -0.90 20.38
CA GLY A 234 -5.31 0.55 20.30
C GLY A 234 -5.03 1.18 18.92
N VAL A 235 -4.79 0.40 17.88
CA VAL A 235 -4.71 0.92 16.50
C VAL A 235 -6.06 1.48 16.09
N LYS A 236 -6.05 2.70 15.53
CA LYS A 236 -7.29 3.44 15.22
C LYS A 236 -7.54 3.61 13.74
N HIS A 237 -6.48 3.62 12.92
CA HIS A 237 -6.56 3.94 11.50
C HIS A 237 -6.17 2.74 10.65
N PHE A 238 -6.95 2.49 9.61
CA PHE A 238 -6.81 1.34 8.72
C PHE A 238 -6.83 1.79 7.27
N PHE A 239 -5.74 1.48 6.59
CA PHE A 239 -5.46 1.88 5.22
C PHE A 239 -5.73 0.70 4.29
N PHE A 240 -6.64 0.87 3.32
CA PHE A 240 -6.89 -0.10 2.29
C PHE A 240 -6.24 0.30 0.98
N HIS A 241 -5.27 -0.50 0.53
CA HIS A 241 -4.60 -0.26 -0.75
C HIS A 241 -5.17 -1.16 -1.84
N THR A 242 -5.62 -0.58 -2.93
CA THR A 242 -5.98 -1.29 -4.15
C THR A 242 -6.12 -0.35 -5.34
N ASP A 243 -5.44 -0.65 -6.42
CA ASP A 243 -5.70 0.02 -7.69
C ASP A 243 -7.11 -0.33 -8.21
N GLY A 244 -7.66 0.54 -9.08
CA GLY A 244 -8.91 0.28 -9.80
C GLY A 244 -10.18 0.85 -9.17
N ASN A 245 -11.33 0.34 -9.62
CA ASN A 245 -12.64 0.83 -9.23
C ASN A 245 -13.27 0.00 -8.12
N LEU A 246 -13.46 0.63 -6.95
CA LEU A 246 -13.99 0.01 -5.74
C LEU A 246 -15.44 0.37 -5.42
N MET A 247 -16.12 1.10 -6.27
CA MET A 247 -17.45 1.65 -5.98
C MET A 247 -18.45 0.58 -5.49
N GLU A 248 -18.33 -0.66 -5.98
CA GLU A 248 -19.23 -1.77 -5.62
C GLU A 248 -19.08 -2.27 -4.18
N VAL A 249 -17.93 -1.96 -3.53
CA VAL A 249 -17.61 -2.45 -2.16
C VAL A 249 -17.17 -1.34 -1.20
N MET A 250 -17.28 -0.08 -1.60
CA MET A 250 -16.85 1.06 -0.78
C MET A 250 -17.56 1.10 0.58
N GLU A 251 -18.89 0.92 0.62
CA GLU A 251 -19.64 0.86 1.88
C GLU A 251 -19.24 -0.35 2.74
N ASP A 252 -18.95 -1.48 2.12
CA ASP A 252 -18.46 -2.67 2.83
C ASP A 252 -17.10 -2.42 3.50
N LEU A 253 -16.19 -1.71 2.82
CA LEU A 253 -14.88 -1.33 3.38
C LEU A 253 -15.03 -0.40 4.58
N ILE A 254 -15.92 0.59 4.49
CA ILE A 254 -16.24 1.49 5.60
C ILE A 254 -16.84 0.71 6.78
N GLU A 255 -17.80 -0.18 6.50
CA GLU A 255 -18.49 -1.01 7.50
C GLU A 255 -17.52 -1.83 8.35
N ILE A 256 -16.52 -2.46 7.73
CA ILE A 256 -15.53 -3.26 8.45
C ILE A 256 -14.46 -2.42 9.15
N GLY A 257 -14.37 -1.13 8.81
CA GLY A 257 -13.60 -0.15 9.58
C GLY A 257 -12.35 0.39 8.92
N PHE A 258 -12.23 0.29 7.59
CA PHE A 258 -11.25 1.09 6.87
C PHE A 258 -11.67 2.56 6.85
N ASP A 259 -10.71 3.44 7.07
CA ASP A 259 -10.91 4.90 7.10
C ASP A 259 -9.96 5.66 6.15
N ILE A 260 -9.07 4.93 5.46
CA ILE A 260 -8.17 5.48 4.42
C ILE A 260 -8.22 4.58 3.19
N ILE A 261 -8.56 5.16 2.04
CA ILE A 261 -8.51 4.46 0.73
C ILE A 261 -7.37 5.00 -0.12
N ASP A 262 -6.56 4.11 -0.65
CA ASP A 262 -5.42 4.37 -1.52
C ASP A 262 -5.36 3.35 -2.68
N PRO A 263 -5.09 3.82 -3.88
CA PRO A 263 -5.30 5.19 -4.32
C PRO A 263 -6.74 5.46 -4.76
N ILE A 264 -7.16 6.71 -4.71
CA ILE A 264 -8.29 7.14 -5.52
C ILE A 264 -7.75 7.53 -6.90
N GLN A 265 -7.78 6.56 -7.83
CA GLN A 265 -7.31 6.78 -9.21
C GLN A 265 -8.33 7.57 -10.00
N PRO A 266 -8.00 8.82 -10.45
CA PRO A 266 -8.95 9.64 -11.22
C PRO A 266 -9.44 8.99 -12.53
N GLU A 267 -8.66 8.04 -13.06
CA GLU A 267 -9.01 7.26 -14.24
C GLU A 267 -10.06 6.17 -13.99
N CYS A 268 -10.23 5.77 -12.74
CA CYS A 268 -11.10 4.67 -12.33
C CYS A 268 -12.32 5.16 -11.54
N MET A 269 -12.13 6.17 -10.68
CA MET A 269 -13.13 6.73 -9.78
C MET A 269 -12.95 8.24 -9.69
N ASP A 270 -14.03 9.01 -9.85
CA ASP A 270 -13.99 10.46 -9.70
C ASP A 270 -13.70 10.83 -8.23
N PRO A 271 -12.56 11.47 -7.91
CA PRO A 271 -12.23 11.87 -6.54
C PRO A 271 -13.28 12.80 -5.92
N TYR A 272 -13.98 13.58 -6.71
CA TYR A 272 -15.01 14.50 -6.24
C TYR A 272 -16.28 13.75 -5.85
N GLU A 273 -16.72 12.78 -6.66
CA GLU A 273 -17.83 11.89 -6.32
C GLU A 273 -17.53 11.10 -5.05
N ILE A 274 -16.31 10.56 -4.93
CA ILE A 274 -15.87 9.84 -3.72
C ILE A 274 -15.90 10.76 -2.50
N LYS A 275 -15.38 11.99 -2.63
CA LYS A 275 -15.40 12.96 -1.52
C LYS A 275 -16.81 13.33 -1.11
N GLU A 276 -17.73 13.53 -2.05
CA GLU A 276 -19.12 13.86 -1.77
C GLU A 276 -19.87 12.72 -1.06
N ARG A 277 -19.66 11.48 -1.51
CA ARG A 277 -20.41 10.30 -1.01
C ARG A 277 -19.85 9.71 0.27
N PHE A 278 -18.53 9.73 0.43
CA PHE A 278 -17.85 8.97 1.49
C PHE A 278 -16.87 9.81 2.30
N GLY A 279 -16.60 11.05 1.90
CA GLY A 279 -15.54 11.88 2.45
C GLY A 279 -15.75 12.38 3.88
N ASP A 280 -16.87 12.09 4.51
CA ASP A 280 -17.14 12.28 5.94
C ASP A 280 -16.67 11.08 6.81
N ARG A 281 -16.49 9.91 6.20
CA ARG A 281 -16.11 8.64 6.85
C ARG A 281 -14.79 8.06 6.32
N MET A 282 -14.29 8.58 5.20
CA MET A 282 -13.15 8.05 4.47
C MET A 282 -12.16 9.15 4.11
N THR A 283 -10.89 8.92 4.37
CA THR A 283 -9.79 9.75 3.89
C THR A 283 -9.35 9.29 2.50
N LEU A 284 -9.34 10.21 1.55
CA LEU A 284 -8.86 9.99 0.19
C LEU A 284 -7.34 10.14 0.17
N HIS A 285 -6.64 9.11 -0.28
CA HIS A 285 -5.19 9.13 -0.45
C HIS A 285 -4.83 8.89 -1.93
N GLY A 286 -3.81 9.58 -2.46
CA GLY A 286 -3.32 9.30 -3.81
C GLY A 286 -4.27 9.69 -4.92
N THR A 287 -4.58 10.98 -5.07
CA THR A 287 -5.57 11.48 -6.06
C THR A 287 -4.94 12.15 -7.28
N ILE A 288 -3.61 12.23 -7.38
CA ILE A 288 -2.92 12.87 -8.51
C ILE A 288 -2.60 11.83 -9.58
N SER A 289 -3.05 12.10 -10.81
CA SER A 289 -2.96 11.16 -11.93
C SER A 289 -1.51 10.81 -12.29
N SER A 290 -1.11 9.55 -12.08
CA SER A 290 0.17 9.00 -12.55
C SER A 290 0.09 8.38 -13.95
N GLN A 291 -1.10 8.36 -14.57
CA GLN A 291 -1.29 7.86 -15.94
C GLN A 291 -1.44 8.96 -16.98
N ARG A 292 -1.76 10.20 -16.59
CA ARG A 292 -1.99 11.33 -17.49
C ARG A 292 -1.20 12.56 -17.11
N THR A 293 -1.59 13.21 -16.00
CA THR A 293 -1.08 14.53 -15.65
C THR A 293 0.41 14.49 -15.29
N LEU A 294 0.84 13.53 -14.47
CA LEU A 294 2.25 13.46 -14.08
C LEU A 294 3.19 13.14 -15.25
N PRO A 295 2.94 12.10 -16.09
CA PRO A 295 3.89 11.78 -17.17
C PRO A 295 3.75 12.68 -18.42
N PHE A 296 2.56 13.21 -18.72
CA PHE A 296 2.27 13.84 -20.01
C PHE A 296 1.75 15.28 -19.91
N GLY A 297 1.38 15.75 -18.73
CA GLY A 297 0.95 17.14 -18.50
C GLY A 297 2.13 18.10 -18.42
N THR A 298 1.82 19.38 -18.55
CA THR A 298 2.75 20.46 -18.21
C THR A 298 2.82 20.65 -16.69
N VAL A 299 3.86 21.36 -16.21
CA VAL A 299 3.97 21.76 -14.79
C VAL A 299 2.70 22.49 -14.32
N GLU A 300 2.09 23.32 -15.18
CA GLU A 300 0.89 24.06 -14.81
C GLU A 300 -0.35 23.16 -14.75
N ASP A 301 -0.44 22.13 -15.59
CA ASP A 301 -1.51 21.12 -15.48
C ASP A 301 -1.43 20.37 -14.14
N VAL A 302 -0.22 20.02 -13.70
CA VAL A 302 0.01 19.38 -12.38
C VAL A 302 -0.40 20.33 -11.25
N ARG A 303 0.02 21.59 -11.31
CA ARG A 303 -0.35 22.58 -10.30
C ARG A 303 -1.86 22.79 -10.21
N ASN A 304 -2.52 22.85 -11.35
CA ASN A 304 -3.98 23.03 -11.41
C ASN A 304 -4.69 21.80 -10.81
N GLU A 305 -4.26 20.57 -11.17
CA GLU A 305 -4.84 19.36 -10.57
C GLU A 305 -4.67 19.36 -9.04
N VAL A 306 -3.48 19.68 -8.53
CA VAL A 306 -3.23 19.72 -7.07
C VAL A 306 -4.09 20.77 -6.39
N ARG A 307 -4.17 22.02 -6.94
CA ARG A 307 -4.99 23.09 -6.36
C ARG A 307 -6.46 22.70 -6.33
N GLU A 308 -6.97 22.13 -7.42
CA GLU A 308 -8.35 21.69 -7.52
C GLU A 308 -8.68 20.57 -6.53
N ARG A 309 -7.78 19.57 -6.37
CA ARG A 309 -7.95 18.52 -5.34
C ARG A 309 -8.00 19.11 -3.93
N ILE A 310 -7.09 20.02 -3.61
CA ILE A 310 -7.07 20.67 -2.29
C ILE A 310 -8.35 21.50 -2.07
N GLU A 311 -8.78 22.25 -3.07
CA GLU A 311 -9.96 23.10 -2.96
C GLU A 311 -11.27 22.30 -2.78
N ARG A 312 -11.44 21.24 -3.58
CA ARG A 312 -12.69 20.47 -3.62
C ARG A 312 -12.73 19.31 -2.64
N CYS A 313 -11.59 18.65 -2.38
CA CYS A 313 -11.53 17.46 -1.52
C CYS A 313 -10.87 17.72 -0.17
N GLY A 314 -10.07 18.78 -0.01
CA GLY A 314 -9.28 19.05 1.20
C GLY A 314 -10.00 19.81 2.30
N LYS A 315 -11.21 20.35 2.06
CA LYS A 315 -11.98 21.06 3.08
C LYS A 315 -12.32 20.12 4.23
N ASN A 316 -12.06 20.57 5.45
CA ASN A 316 -12.31 19.81 6.68
C ASN A 316 -11.48 18.51 6.83
N GLY A 317 -10.31 18.41 6.20
CA GLY A 317 -9.48 17.21 6.26
C GLY A 317 -9.96 16.07 5.34
N GLY A 318 -9.51 14.84 5.61
CA GLY A 318 -9.89 13.67 4.82
C GLY A 318 -9.33 13.67 3.38
N LEU A 319 -8.17 14.33 3.15
CA LEU A 319 -7.43 14.27 1.90
C LEU A 319 -5.93 14.24 2.16
N VAL A 320 -5.24 13.29 1.58
CA VAL A 320 -3.77 13.20 1.49
C VAL A 320 -3.37 13.33 0.03
N ILE A 321 -2.57 14.35 -0.30
CA ILE A 321 -2.03 14.51 -1.65
C ILE A 321 -0.87 13.56 -1.86
N ALA A 322 -0.99 12.72 -2.87
CA ALA A 322 0.05 11.85 -3.37
C ALA A 322 -0.24 11.51 -4.84
N PRO A 323 0.78 11.13 -5.63
CA PRO A 323 0.57 10.39 -6.86
C PRO A 323 -0.26 9.12 -6.59
N ASN A 324 -1.15 8.77 -7.51
CA ASN A 324 -2.07 7.63 -7.33
C ASN A 324 -1.40 6.25 -7.51
N ASN A 325 -0.09 6.21 -7.73
CA ASN A 325 0.70 4.99 -7.72
C ASN A 325 2.19 5.34 -7.52
N VAL A 326 3.04 4.31 -7.42
CA VAL A 326 4.49 4.47 -7.39
C VAL A 326 4.96 5.24 -8.62
N VAL A 327 5.59 6.39 -8.42
CA VAL A 327 6.06 7.26 -9.51
C VAL A 327 7.09 6.53 -10.35
N GLN A 328 6.84 6.43 -11.65
CA GLN A 328 7.67 5.72 -12.61
C GLN A 328 8.76 6.63 -13.18
N PHE A 329 9.72 6.02 -13.85
CA PHE A 329 10.92 6.69 -14.41
C PHE A 329 10.61 7.69 -15.55
N ASP A 330 9.46 7.55 -16.21
CA ASP A 330 8.98 8.38 -17.32
C ASP A 330 8.39 9.72 -16.86
N VAL A 331 8.10 9.86 -15.57
CA VAL A 331 7.61 11.13 -15.01
C VAL A 331 8.72 12.18 -15.01
N PRO A 332 8.50 13.37 -15.65
CA PRO A 332 9.41 14.50 -15.55
C PRO A 332 9.61 14.93 -14.09
N LEU A 333 10.85 15.22 -13.71
CA LEU A 333 11.15 15.60 -12.34
C LEU A 333 10.43 16.90 -11.94
N GLU A 334 10.35 17.87 -12.83
CA GLU A 334 9.65 19.13 -12.63
C GLU A 334 8.14 18.93 -12.33
N ASN A 335 7.50 17.96 -12.98
CA ASN A 335 6.11 17.61 -12.70
C ASN A 335 5.96 17.00 -11.30
N LEU A 336 6.87 16.09 -10.93
CA LEU A 336 6.86 15.50 -9.60
C LEU A 336 7.06 16.56 -8.51
N LEU A 337 8.03 17.47 -8.69
CA LEU A 337 8.30 18.56 -7.74
C LEU A 337 7.12 19.51 -7.63
N ALA A 338 6.46 19.82 -8.75
CA ALA A 338 5.28 20.70 -8.78
C ALA A 338 4.13 20.19 -7.89
N VAL A 339 3.95 18.86 -7.74
CA VAL A 339 2.95 18.30 -6.81
C VAL A 339 3.19 18.81 -5.40
N TYR A 340 4.43 18.62 -4.91
CA TYR A 340 4.77 18.90 -3.51
C TYR A 340 4.96 20.40 -3.26
N GLU A 341 5.47 21.15 -4.23
CA GLU A 341 5.61 22.61 -4.11
C GLU A 341 4.23 23.27 -4.01
N THR A 342 3.31 22.94 -4.93
CA THR A 342 1.96 23.51 -4.97
C THR A 342 1.17 23.16 -3.72
N ALA A 343 1.28 21.93 -3.24
CA ALA A 343 0.57 21.52 -2.02
C ALA A 343 1.09 22.20 -0.74
N LYS A 344 2.29 22.81 -0.78
CA LYS A 344 2.88 23.60 0.30
C LYS A 344 2.62 25.11 0.17
N GLU A 345 2.05 25.59 -0.94
CA GLU A 345 1.69 27.00 -1.10
C GLU A 345 0.75 27.44 0.05
N LYS A 346 1.08 28.55 0.69
CA LYS A 346 0.16 29.13 1.69
C LYS A 346 -0.99 29.80 0.95
N LYS A 347 -2.20 29.48 1.34
CA LYS A 347 -3.39 30.24 0.92
C LYS A 347 -3.40 31.62 1.53
#